data_1c18b3ab9ac268c6098fe9b7f509970f
#
_entry.id   1c18b3ab9ac268c6098fe9b7f509970f
#
_cell.length_a   1.000
_cell.length_b   1.000
_cell.length_c   1.000
_cell.angle_alpha   90.00
_cell.angle_beta   90.00
_cell.angle_gamma   90.00
#
_symmetry.space_group_name_H-M   'P 1'
#
loop_
_entity.id
_entity.type
_entity.pdbx_description
1 polymer ?
#
loop_
_entity_poly.entity_id
_entity_poly.type
_entity_poly.pdbx_seq_one_letter_code
_entity_poly.pdbx_strand_id
1 'polypeptide(L)'
;MKKFIAILCISLSINGLQAQEIPNSIIKSEVFKDEYKHSSIVLVEDDGNDGVFIVRSYAGGLFSSGAGYYFEHYDSNLKLIKEYEYEMKRSETEKQGSILGVIMNGDQVSLIDLVYNTNDKAYVCSALTSSITDFNFVKKELFRISVNDIKKVHWFGANQLDGDYGTNFMVNEDKTAFAITIDIKDKDTETHKVFLFDNKLNKKIDHDFKRDIKDKKFVYENIDVSKDGNNLYLLGKVFTEEKKKKKEGGKYQYELTRISKEGQATQVFDTDEHFSGSLKTIVFQDKLTCIGFYSDRKDYRFKGISYFELDPISLAIRKSKYNPFTEQFIIDKYGKSKDKELKNLSFRGVLITEQNEIVFNAEEYYMTSNYHMNPNGGGGYWTYIYHYDDIVSAKIANDGSIIWARNINKRQSTGGDDSYISYTSTIKGNDTYFFINTGEKVKKLSNDRIQFGQTSTKRSNLNVIRITPDGNFSFQEILDDKANEVPFMVSDGALSKNSVYFIGRKGKKKQLLKITL
;
A
#
# COMPACT_ATOMS: atom_id res chain seq x y z
N MET A 1 -59.56 -52.30 18.88
CA MET A 1 -59.18 -50.95 18.42
C MET A 1 -57.85 -50.57 19.05
N LYS A 2 -56.74 -50.74 18.31
CA LYS A 2 -55.40 -50.38 18.77
C LYS A 2 -55.05 -49.01 18.18
N LYS A 3 -54.83 -47.98 19.01
CA LYS A 3 -54.38 -46.63 18.61
C LYS A 3 -52.88 -46.70 18.43
N PHE A 4 -52.40 -46.44 17.18
CA PHE A 4 -51.01 -46.20 16.88
C PHE A 4 -50.75 -44.71 17.16
N ILE A 5 -49.85 -44.42 18.09
CA ILE A 5 -49.28 -43.08 18.30
C ILE A 5 -48.01 -43.02 17.47
N ALA A 6 -48.02 -42.20 16.41
CA ALA A 6 -46.84 -41.89 15.63
C ALA A 6 -46.07 -40.75 16.35
N ILE A 7 -44.91 -41.06 16.90
CA ILE A 7 -43.98 -40.06 17.44
C ILE A 7 -43.18 -39.50 16.27
N LEU A 8 -43.48 -38.24 15.90
CA LEU A 8 -42.73 -37.49 14.91
C LEU A 8 -41.47 -36.92 15.58
N CYS A 9 -40.32 -37.58 15.41
CA CYS A 9 -39.03 -37.03 15.81
C CYS A 9 -38.64 -35.89 14.85
N ILE A 10 -38.89 -34.65 15.26
CA ILE A 10 -38.33 -33.48 14.64
C ILE A 10 -36.85 -33.38 15.08
N SER A 11 -35.94 -33.86 14.25
CA SER A 11 -34.51 -33.58 14.41
C SER A 11 -34.26 -32.11 14.07
N LEU A 12 -34.24 -31.29 15.10
CA LEU A 12 -33.64 -29.94 14.99
C LEU A 12 -32.15 -30.12 14.74
N SER A 13 -31.75 -30.06 13.50
CA SER A 13 -30.36 -29.85 13.13
C SER A 13 -29.98 -28.43 13.59
N ILE A 14 -29.41 -28.38 14.79
CA ILE A 14 -28.66 -27.18 15.23
C ILE A 14 -27.44 -27.12 14.33
N ASN A 15 -27.57 -26.40 13.24
CA ASN A 15 -26.39 -25.91 12.50
C ASN A 15 -25.71 -24.89 13.42
N GLY A 16 -24.91 -25.39 14.36
CA GLY A 16 -23.90 -24.57 15.01
C GLY A 16 -23.05 -23.97 13.90
N LEU A 17 -22.97 -22.67 13.84
CA LEU A 17 -21.95 -21.95 13.11
C LEU A 17 -20.59 -22.44 13.66
N GLN A 18 -20.10 -23.58 13.15
CA GLN A 18 -18.70 -23.93 13.27
C GLN A 18 -17.99 -22.86 12.46
N ALA A 19 -17.25 -21.98 13.14
CA ALA A 19 -16.29 -21.11 12.48
C ALA A 19 -15.39 -22.02 11.64
N GLN A 20 -15.55 -21.94 10.33
CA GLN A 20 -14.75 -22.74 9.40
C GLN A 20 -13.30 -22.33 9.63
N GLU A 21 -12.49 -23.27 10.10
CA GLU A 21 -11.07 -23.04 10.33
C GLU A 21 -10.44 -22.55 9.01
N ILE A 22 -9.71 -21.43 9.08
CA ILE A 22 -9.01 -20.88 7.93
C ILE A 22 -7.68 -21.63 7.82
N PRO A 23 -7.50 -22.48 6.79
CA PRO A 23 -6.28 -23.26 6.65
C PRO A 23 -5.06 -22.34 6.55
N ASN A 24 -4.12 -22.51 7.45
CA ASN A 24 -2.85 -21.78 7.44
C ASN A 24 -1.76 -22.61 8.13
N SER A 25 -0.52 -22.32 7.78
CA SER A 25 0.65 -22.78 8.53
C SER A 25 1.48 -21.59 8.97
N ILE A 26 2.01 -21.67 10.20
CA ILE A 26 2.73 -20.59 10.85
C ILE A 26 4.14 -21.06 11.20
N ILE A 27 5.13 -20.34 10.71
CA ILE A 27 6.54 -20.56 11.03
C ILE A 27 7.09 -19.26 11.62
N LYS A 28 7.84 -19.37 12.73
CA LYS A 28 8.52 -18.24 13.36
C LYS A 28 10.03 -18.50 13.35
N SER A 29 10.81 -17.48 13.07
CA SER A 29 12.26 -17.54 13.33
C SER A 29 12.55 -17.59 14.83
N GLU A 30 13.79 -17.85 15.18
CA GLU A 30 14.25 -17.51 16.53
C GLU A 30 14.14 -15.99 16.76
N VAL A 31 14.04 -15.59 18.05
CA VAL A 31 14.10 -14.17 18.42
C VAL A 31 15.56 -13.72 18.35
N PHE A 32 15.80 -12.67 17.59
CA PHE A 32 17.13 -12.06 17.45
C PHE A 32 17.14 -10.60 17.89
N LYS A 33 18.28 -9.95 17.92
CA LYS A 33 18.42 -8.54 18.28
C LYS A 33 19.08 -7.78 17.15
N ASP A 34 18.44 -6.70 16.71
CA ASP A 34 19.06 -5.71 15.85
C ASP A 34 19.85 -4.69 16.70
N GLU A 35 20.82 -4.04 16.07
CA GLU A 35 21.47 -2.88 16.69
C GLU A 35 20.50 -1.73 16.87
N TYR A 36 19.58 -1.52 15.92
CA TYR A 36 18.62 -0.43 15.93
C TYR A 36 17.21 -0.92 16.25
N LYS A 37 16.43 -0.04 16.89
CA LYS A 37 15.05 -0.33 17.28
C LYS A 37 14.13 -0.44 16.05
N HIS A 38 14.32 0.41 15.06
CA HIS A 38 13.44 0.50 13.89
C HIS A 38 14.07 -0.24 12.71
N SER A 39 13.42 -1.30 12.30
CA SER A 39 13.71 -2.01 11.05
C SER A 39 12.40 -2.52 10.45
N SER A 40 12.33 -2.54 9.12
CA SER A 40 11.16 -2.97 8.35
C SER A 40 11.59 -3.81 7.17
N ILE A 41 10.77 -4.79 6.79
CA ILE A 41 10.98 -5.56 5.57
C ILE A 41 10.72 -4.65 4.37
N VAL A 42 11.65 -4.62 3.42
CA VAL A 42 11.52 -3.84 2.17
C VAL A 42 11.46 -4.72 0.94
N LEU A 43 11.92 -5.98 1.04
CA LEU A 43 11.85 -6.94 -0.04
C LEU A 43 11.78 -8.36 0.55
N VAL A 44 10.98 -9.20 -0.07
CA VAL A 44 10.98 -10.66 0.16
C VAL A 44 10.94 -11.35 -1.20
N GLU A 45 11.89 -12.21 -1.46
CA GLU A 45 11.95 -13.02 -2.68
C GLU A 45 12.22 -14.49 -2.32
N ASP A 46 11.57 -15.37 -3.06
CA ASP A 46 11.81 -16.81 -2.96
C ASP A 46 13.17 -17.14 -3.58
N ASP A 47 13.93 -18.05 -2.96
CA ASP A 47 15.26 -18.42 -3.43
C ASP A 47 15.24 -19.57 -4.45
N GLY A 48 14.06 -20.07 -4.80
CA GLY A 48 13.87 -21.20 -5.70
C GLY A 48 14.11 -22.58 -5.07
N ASN A 49 14.52 -22.64 -3.79
CA ASN A 49 14.86 -23.87 -3.06
C ASN A 49 14.11 -23.98 -1.72
N ASP A 50 12.85 -23.51 -1.69
CA ASP A 50 11.98 -23.43 -0.50
C ASP A 50 12.46 -22.46 0.60
N GLY A 51 13.60 -21.80 0.42
CA GLY A 51 14.08 -20.72 1.27
C GLY A 51 13.58 -19.35 0.84
N VAL A 52 14.03 -18.31 1.54
CA VAL A 52 13.63 -16.93 1.27
C VAL A 52 14.78 -15.98 1.48
N PHE A 53 14.90 -15.03 0.55
CA PHE A 53 15.80 -13.88 0.66
C PHE A 53 15.00 -12.66 1.13
N ILE A 54 15.42 -12.05 2.24
CA ILE A 54 14.76 -10.91 2.86
C ILE A 54 15.73 -9.73 2.91
N VAL A 55 15.26 -8.57 2.49
CA VAL A 55 15.96 -7.30 2.71
C VAL A 55 15.18 -6.48 3.73
N ARG A 56 15.86 -6.08 4.80
CA ARG A 56 15.31 -5.19 5.82
C ARG A 56 16.07 -3.89 5.86
N SER A 57 15.37 -2.76 5.84
CA SER A 57 15.98 -1.46 6.14
C SER A 57 16.03 -1.24 7.65
N TYR A 58 17.03 -0.50 8.11
CA TYR A 58 17.08 0.01 9.47
C TYR A 58 17.48 1.49 9.52
N ALA A 59 17.00 2.18 10.54
CA ALA A 59 17.39 3.56 10.80
C ALA A 59 17.66 3.78 12.28
N GLY A 60 18.67 4.55 12.57
CA GLY A 60 18.95 5.04 13.92
C GLY A 60 17.85 5.96 14.43
N GLY A 61 17.78 6.13 15.76
CA GLY A 61 16.86 7.09 16.38
C GLY A 61 17.41 8.52 16.32
N LEU A 62 16.69 9.45 16.95
CA LEU A 62 17.02 10.88 17.01
C LEU A 62 18.48 11.21 17.45
N PHE A 63 19.15 10.27 18.11
CA PHE A 63 20.52 10.43 18.66
C PHE A 63 21.53 9.44 18.07
N SER A 64 21.15 8.65 17.04
CA SER A 64 22.05 7.71 16.38
C SER A 64 21.98 7.88 14.87
N SER A 65 23.12 8.04 14.21
CA SER A 65 23.23 8.39 12.79
C SER A 65 23.28 7.18 11.86
N GLY A 66 23.11 5.95 12.36
CA GLY A 66 23.21 4.74 11.54
C GLY A 66 21.95 4.50 10.70
N ALA A 67 22.14 4.19 9.43
CA ALA A 67 21.09 3.70 8.54
C ALA A 67 21.70 2.68 7.59
N GLY A 68 20.92 1.68 7.18
CA GLY A 68 21.43 0.64 6.30
C GLY A 68 20.39 -0.44 6.01
N TYR A 69 20.91 -1.54 5.54
CA TYR A 69 20.13 -2.69 5.13
C TYR A 69 20.76 -3.99 5.63
N TYR A 70 19.90 -4.90 6.12
CA TYR A 70 20.23 -6.29 6.36
C TYR A 70 19.78 -7.10 5.15
N PHE A 71 20.69 -7.85 4.55
CA PHE A 71 20.45 -8.82 3.49
C PHE A 71 20.53 -10.19 4.11
N GLU A 72 19.41 -10.88 4.18
CA GLU A 72 19.27 -12.10 4.96
C GLU A 72 18.73 -13.23 4.10
N HIS A 73 19.36 -14.40 4.18
CA HIS A 73 18.91 -15.62 3.55
C HIS A 73 18.49 -16.62 4.61
N TYR A 74 17.27 -17.10 4.52
CA TYR A 74 16.65 -18.03 5.44
C TYR A 74 16.25 -19.32 4.72
N ASP A 75 16.32 -20.46 5.43
CA ASP A 75 15.72 -21.71 4.96
C ASP A 75 14.17 -21.70 5.07
N SER A 76 13.54 -22.80 4.66
CA SER A 76 12.08 -22.98 4.70
C SER A 76 11.47 -22.81 6.10
N ASN A 77 12.25 -23.03 7.16
CA ASN A 77 11.85 -22.91 8.56
C ASN A 77 12.21 -21.55 9.19
N LEU A 78 12.60 -20.58 8.40
CA LEU A 78 13.09 -19.27 8.85
C LEU A 78 14.32 -19.37 9.76
N LYS A 79 15.19 -20.36 9.56
CA LYS A 79 16.50 -20.39 10.17
C LYS A 79 17.46 -19.61 9.29
N LEU A 80 18.18 -18.64 9.87
CA LEU A 80 19.13 -17.81 9.16
C LEU A 80 20.30 -18.66 8.64
N ILE A 81 20.51 -18.60 7.32
CA ILE A 81 21.63 -19.26 6.61
C ILE A 81 22.80 -18.29 6.48
N LYS A 82 22.49 -17.06 6.04
CA LYS A 82 23.49 -16.02 5.78
C LYS A 82 22.90 -14.64 6.02
N GLU A 83 23.71 -13.76 6.56
CA GLU A 83 23.39 -12.34 6.76
C GLU A 83 24.55 -11.48 6.28
N TYR A 84 24.20 -10.33 5.72
CA TYR A 84 25.13 -9.27 5.40
C TYR A 84 24.52 -7.92 5.77
N GLU A 85 25.26 -7.11 6.52
CA GLU A 85 24.86 -5.75 6.85
C GLU A 85 25.53 -4.76 5.89
N TYR A 86 24.71 -3.99 5.19
CA TYR A 86 25.14 -2.87 4.37
C TYR A 86 24.87 -1.57 5.13
N GLU A 87 25.90 -1.00 5.74
CA GLU A 87 25.83 0.31 6.38
C GLU A 87 25.89 1.41 5.32
N MET A 88 24.90 2.31 5.32
CA MET A 88 24.88 3.45 4.41
C MET A 88 25.87 4.52 4.85
N LYS A 89 27.12 4.40 4.37
CA LYS A 89 28.15 5.44 4.60
C LYS A 89 28.08 6.46 3.47
N ARG A 90 27.81 7.72 3.84
CA ARG A 90 27.85 8.85 2.91
C ARG A 90 29.21 9.52 2.98
N SER A 91 29.76 9.88 1.82
CA SER A 91 30.96 10.71 1.76
C SER A 91 30.62 12.15 2.21
N GLU A 92 31.63 12.95 2.55
CA GLU A 92 31.44 14.35 2.93
C GLU A 92 30.73 15.18 1.84
N THR A 93 30.82 14.75 0.59
CA THR A 93 30.20 15.40 -0.56
C THR A 93 28.80 14.89 -0.85
N GLU A 94 28.39 13.76 -0.27
CA GLU A 94 27.05 13.16 -0.44
C GLU A 94 26.15 13.55 0.73
N LYS A 95 25.11 14.33 0.48
CA LYS A 95 24.14 14.78 1.48
C LYS A 95 22.71 14.42 1.05
N GLN A 96 21.80 14.44 2.00
CA GLN A 96 20.35 14.30 1.74
C GLN A 96 20.02 13.12 0.80
N GLY A 97 20.57 11.96 1.07
CA GLY A 97 20.32 10.78 0.26
C GLY A 97 19.18 9.91 0.77
N SER A 98 18.48 9.24 -0.15
CA SER A 98 17.48 8.22 0.17
C SER A 98 17.55 7.06 -0.82
N ILE A 99 17.32 5.86 -0.31
CA ILE A 99 17.04 4.71 -1.18
C ILE A 99 15.59 4.83 -1.64
N LEU A 100 15.40 4.86 -2.95
CA LEU A 100 14.08 4.94 -3.58
C LEU A 100 13.40 3.58 -3.60
N GLY A 101 14.18 2.51 -3.80
CA GLY A 101 13.66 1.15 -3.83
C GLY A 101 14.75 0.10 -3.92
N VAL A 102 14.32 -1.15 -3.82
CA VAL A 102 15.16 -2.34 -3.96
C VAL A 102 14.57 -3.19 -5.09
N ILE A 103 15.40 -3.62 -6.03
CA ILE A 103 14.99 -4.49 -7.13
C ILE A 103 15.87 -5.72 -7.19
N MET A 104 15.30 -6.80 -7.72
CA MET A 104 16.05 -8.03 -8.00
C MET A 104 15.98 -8.39 -9.49
N ASN A 105 17.08 -8.97 -9.98
CA ASN A 105 17.17 -9.58 -11.29
C ASN A 105 17.97 -10.87 -11.16
N GLY A 106 17.30 -12.00 -11.05
CA GLY A 106 17.92 -13.28 -10.72
C GLY A 106 18.58 -13.22 -9.35
N ASP A 107 19.88 -13.52 -9.29
CA ASP A 107 20.71 -13.45 -8.07
C ASP A 107 21.28 -12.06 -7.79
N GLN A 108 20.99 -11.06 -8.59
CA GLN A 108 21.46 -9.68 -8.41
C GLN A 108 20.43 -8.86 -7.66
N VAL A 109 20.86 -8.22 -6.56
CA VAL A 109 20.07 -7.21 -5.83
C VAL A 109 20.64 -5.83 -6.07
N SER A 110 19.78 -4.84 -6.32
CA SER A 110 20.17 -3.45 -6.53
C SER A 110 19.40 -2.53 -5.59
N LEU A 111 20.13 -1.69 -4.86
CA LEU A 111 19.60 -0.55 -4.12
C LEU A 111 19.60 0.68 -5.05
N ILE A 112 18.45 1.29 -5.26
CA ILE A 112 18.33 2.51 -6.07
C ILE A 112 18.47 3.71 -5.15
N ASP A 113 19.59 4.38 -5.25
CA ASP A 113 20.01 5.44 -4.33
C ASP A 113 20.01 6.81 -5.02
N LEU A 114 19.34 7.79 -4.42
CA LEU A 114 19.31 9.17 -4.86
C LEU A 114 19.99 10.05 -3.82
N VAL A 115 21.12 10.67 -4.18
CA VAL A 115 21.90 11.51 -3.26
C VAL A 115 22.15 12.88 -3.87
N TYR A 116 22.24 13.90 -3.01
CA TYR A 116 22.74 15.21 -3.39
C TYR A 116 24.28 15.24 -3.31
N ASN A 117 24.95 15.47 -4.43
CA ASN A 117 26.39 15.67 -4.49
C ASN A 117 26.71 17.17 -4.43
N THR A 118 27.42 17.59 -3.40
CA THR A 118 27.75 19.01 -3.16
C THR A 118 28.77 19.56 -4.15
N ASN A 119 29.68 18.73 -4.65
CA ASN A 119 30.69 19.14 -5.65
C ASN A 119 30.03 19.41 -7.00
N ASP A 120 29.17 18.48 -7.43
CA ASP A 120 28.47 18.58 -8.71
C ASP A 120 27.27 19.51 -8.65
N LYS A 121 26.84 19.91 -7.44
CA LYS A 121 25.59 20.64 -7.19
C LYS A 121 24.39 19.98 -7.87
N ALA A 122 24.32 18.65 -7.80
CA ALA A 122 23.32 17.85 -8.47
C ALA A 122 22.83 16.70 -7.58
N TYR A 123 21.59 16.27 -7.80
CA TYR A 123 21.12 14.98 -7.34
C TYR A 123 21.59 13.91 -8.32
N VAL A 124 22.22 12.87 -7.80
CA VAL A 124 22.73 11.74 -8.57
C VAL A 124 21.96 10.49 -8.14
N CYS A 125 21.28 9.87 -9.09
CA CYS A 125 20.65 8.57 -8.88
C CYS A 125 21.60 7.48 -9.34
N SER A 126 21.83 6.50 -8.47
CA SER A 126 22.73 5.38 -8.74
C SER A 126 22.09 4.07 -8.32
N ALA A 127 22.43 2.98 -9.00
CA ALA A 127 22.17 1.64 -8.53
C ALA A 127 23.44 1.09 -7.85
N LEU A 128 23.28 0.55 -6.65
CA LEU A 128 24.28 -0.18 -5.92
C LEU A 128 23.94 -1.67 -6.07
N THR A 129 24.63 -2.39 -6.91
CA THR A 129 24.29 -3.77 -7.30
C THR A 129 25.31 -4.76 -6.78
N SER A 130 24.84 -5.87 -6.24
CA SER A 130 25.64 -7.01 -5.83
C SER A 130 24.92 -8.33 -6.09
N SER A 131 25.68 -9.41 -6.21
CA SER A 131 25.12 -10.75 -6.04
C SER A 131 24.68 -10.97 -4.59
N ILE A 132 23.59 -11.71 -4.38
CA ILE A 132 23.12 -12.13 -3.05
C ILE A 132 24.06 -13.14 -2.37
N THR A 133 25.09 -13.62 -3.08
CA THR A 133 26.10 -14.51 -2.53
C THR A 133 27.35 -13.79 -2.03
N ASP A 134 27.76 -12.71 -2.68
CA ASP A 134 29.04 -12.06 -2.44
C ASP A 134 28.95 -10.74 -1.68
N PHE A 135 27.87 -10.02 -1.88
CA PHE A 135 27.60 -8.68 -1.31
C PHE A 135 28.69 -7.64 -1.59
N ASN A 136 29.35 -7.76 -2.73
CA ASN A 136 30.29 -6.77 -3.25
C ASN A 136 29.54 -5.75 -4.11
N PHE A 137 29.09 -4.66 -3.51
CA PHE A 137 28.28 -3.67 -4.19
C PHE A 137 29.09 -2.80 -5.16
N VAL A 138 28.66 -2.80 -6.41
CA VAL A 138 29.21 -1.95 -7.48
C VAL A 138 28.22 -0.83 -7.77
N LYS A 139 28.71 0.42 -7.76
CA LYS A 139 27.90 1.62 -8.03
C LYS A 139 27.86 1.91 -9.53
N LYS A 140 26.65 2.06 -10.09
CA LYS A 140 26.39 2.51 -11.47
C LYS A 140 25.50 3.73 -11.41
N GLU A 141 25.96 4.87 -11.97
CA GLU A 141 25.09 6.05 -12.14
C GLU A 141 24.01 5.76 -13.17
N LEU A 142 22.77 6.10 -12.84
CA LEU A 142 21.59 5.97 -13.69
C LEU A 142 21.24 7.30 -14.37
N PHE A 143 21.22 8.39 -13.60
CA PHE A 143 21.00 9.74 -14.08
C PHE A 143 21.42 10.79 -13.05
N ARG A 144 21.47 12.05 -13.46
CA ARG A 144 21.69 13.21 -12.58
C ARG A 144 20.79 14.39 -12.95
N ILE A 145 20.44 15.20 -11.95
CA ILE A 145 19.58 16.37 -12.10
C ILE A 145 20.17 17.54 -11.30
N SER A 146 20.20 18.73 -11.89
CA SER A 146 20.68 19.95 -11.22
C SER A 146 19.81 20.28 -9.99
N VAL A 147 20.43 20.78 -8.91
CA VAL A 147 19.77 21.12 -7.65
C VAL A 147 18.69 22.18 -7.78
N ASN A 148 18.87 23.12 -8.72
CA ASN A 148 17.90 24.20 -8.88
C ASN A 148 16.56 23.70 -9.43
N ASP A 149 16.54 22.47 -9.94
CA ASP A 149 15.43 21.92 -10.69
C ASP A 149 14.52 21.02 -9.85
N ILE A 150 14.96 20.54 -8.66
CA ILE A 150 14.15 19.61 -7.86
C ILE A 150 13.35 20.35 -6.78
N LYS A 151 12.04 20.06 -6.65
CA LYS A 151 11.26 20.43 -5.46
C LYS A 151 11.86 19.75 -4.23
N LYS A 152 12.03 20.51 -3.15
CA LYS A 152 12.55 19.94 -1.90
C LYS A 152 11.64 18.81 -1.43
N VAL A 153 12.20 17.61 -1.36
CA VAL A 153 11.53 16.47 -0.72
C VAL A 153 11.35 16.81 0.76
N HIS A 154 10.10 16.92 1.20
CA HIS A 154 9.82 17.09 2.63
C HIS A 154 10.01 15.75 3.33
N TRP A 155 11.09 15.60 4.09
CA TRP A 155 11.46 14.40 4.86
C TRP A 155 10.47 14.00 5.97
N PHE A 156 9.47 14.83 6.26
CA PHE A 156 8.51 14.63 7.36
C PHE A 156 7.12 14.27 6.84
N GLY A 157 6.97 13.13 6.18
CA GLY A 157 5.67 12.75 5.65
C GLY A 157 5.51 11.26 5.34
N ALA A 158 6.20 10.38 6.05
CA ALA A 158 6.10 8.94 5.82
C ALA A 158 4.68 8.35 5.95
N ASN A 159 3.71 9.12 6.45
CA ASN A 159 2.32 8.71 6.68
C ASN A 159 1.32 9.43 5.77
N GLN A 160 1.74 10.02 4.67
CA GLN A 160 0.81 10.59 3.70
C GLN A 160 0.42 9.52 2.69
N LEU A 161 -0.70 8.86 2.93
CA LEU A 161 -1.29 7.85 2.05
C LEU A 161 -1.71 8.42 0.67
N ASP A 162 -1.94 9.71 0.59
CA ASP A 162 -2.26 10.48 -0.62
C ASP A 162 -1.35 11.72 -0.69
N GLY A 163 -0.04 11.52 -0.73
CA GLY A 163 0.93 12.61 -0.72
C GLY A 163 1.52 12.89 -2.09
N ASP A 164 1.63 14.16 -2.41
CA ASP A 164 2.45 14.67 -3.51
C ASP A 164 3.93 14.48 -3.12
N TYR A 165 4.49 13.35 -3.54
CA TYR A 165 5.90 13.04 -3.29
C TYR A 165 6.76 13.64 -4.39
N GLY A 166 7.78 14.40 -4.02
CA GLY A 166 8.75 14.96 -4.97
C GLY A 166 9.52 13.90 -5.77
N THR A 167 9.48 12.63 -5.33
CA THR A 167 10.13 11.50 -6.02
C THR A 167 9.30 10.25 -5.80
N ASN A 168 9.00 9.52 -6.87
CA ASN A 168 8.26 8.27 -6.82
C ASN A 168 9.04 7.15 -7.50
N PHE A 169 8.90 5.94 -7.00
CA PHE A 169 9.51 4.73 -7.50
C PHE A 169 8.43 3.65 -7.65
N MET A 170 8.39 3.02 -8.82
CA MET A 170 7.40 1.98 -9.14
C MET A 170 8.05 0.86 -9.92
N VAL A 171 7.81 -0.37 -9.50
CA VAL A 171 8.23 -1.61 -10.21
C VAL A 171 7.00 -2.22 -10.85
N ASN A 172 7.08 -2.64 -12.12
CA ASN A 172 5.96 -3.29 -12.79
C ASN A 172 5.64 -4.68 -12.21
N GLU A 173 4.47 -5.23 -12.54
CA GLU A 173 3.95 -6.50 -12.01
C GLU A 173 4.96 -7.65 -12.10
N ASP A 174 5.61 -7.81 -13.25
CA ASP A 174 6.57 -8.90 -13.50
C ASP A 174 8.00 -8.61 -12.98
N LYS A 175 8.21 -7.45 -12.33
CA LYS A 175 9.52 -7.00 -11.82
C LYS A 175 10.61 -6.90 -12.91
N THR A 176 10.20 -6.71 -14.16
CA THR A 176 11.11 -6.61 -15.33
C THR A 176 11.53 -5.19 -15.67
N ALA A 177 10.80 -4.20 -15.15
CA ALA A 177 11.05 -2.78 -15.34
C ALA A 177 10.65 -1.97 -14.10
N PHE A 178 11.29 -0.80 -13.95
CA PHE A 178 10.93 0.15 -12.92
C PHE A 178 10.99 1.58 -13.44
N ALA A 179 10.14 2.43 -12.88
CA ALA A 179 10.08 3.84 -13.19
C ALA A 179 10.46 4.70 -11.98
N ILE A 180 11.08 5.84 -12.28
CA ILE A 180 11.37 6.90 -11.32
C ILE A 180 10.80 8.20 -11.87
N THR A 181 9.98 8.91 -11.07
CA THR A 181 9.55 10.26 -11.39
C THR A 181 10.08 11.24 -10.35
N ILE A 182 10.52 12.39 -10.82
CA ILE A 182 11.05 13.48 -9.98
C ILE A 182 10.34 14.77 -10.34
N ASP A 183 9.71 15.38 -9.34
CA ASP A 183 9.03 16.65 -9.46
C ASP A 183 10.06 17.79 -9.58
N ILE A 184 9.94 18.57 -10.63
CA ILE A 184 10.84 19.67 -10.95
C ILE A 184 10.21 20.99 -10.53
N LYS A 185 10.99 21.80 -9.85
CA LYS A 185 10.54 23.11 -9.36
C LYS A 185 10.43 24.12 -10.48
N ASP A 186 9.24 24.26 -11.02
CA ASP A 186 8.86 25.37 -11.88
C ASP A 186 7.58 26.02 -11.33
N LYS A 187 7.49 27.35 -11.31
CA LYS A 187 6.31 28.04 -10.78
C LYS A 187 5.18 28.14 -11.79
N ASP A 188 5.51 28.18 -13.04
CA ASP A 188 4.60 28.51 -14.13
C ASP A 188 4.19 27.28 -14.93
N THR A 189 5.03 26.25 -14.92
CA THR A 189 4.82 25.00 -15.66
C THR A 189 4.97 23.80 -14.73
N GLU A 190 3.99 22.90 -14.71
CA GLU A 190 4.13 21.63 -14.04
C GLU A 190 5.08 20.71 -14.82
N THR A 191 6.15 20.25 -14.18
CA THR A 191 7.19 19.46 -14.84
C THR A 191 7.65 18.32 -13.97
N HIS A 192 7.69 17.11 -14.53
CA HIS A 192 8.33 15.93 -13.93
C HIS A 192 9.39 15.37 -14.87
N LYS A 193 10.54 15.04 -14.32
CA LYS A 193 11.49 14.12 -14.97
C LYS A 193 10.98 12.69 -14.79
N VAL A 194 10.91 11.96 -15.89
CA VAL A 194 10.39 10.60 -15.91
C VAL A 194 11.44 9.67 -16.53
N PHE A 195 11.84 8.67 -15.76
CA PHE A 195 12.80 7.66 -16.17
C PHE A 195 12.17 6.27 -16.10
N LEU A 196 12.39 5.47 -17.13
CA LEU A 196 12.03 4.07 -17.15
C LEU A 196 13.28 3.23 -17.44
N PHE A 197 13.51 2.23 -16.62
CA PHE A 197 14.62 1.29 -16.73
C PHE A 197 14.09 -0.14 -16.81
N ASP A 198 14.82 -1.02 -17.48
CA ASP A 198 14.65 -2.46 -17.28
C ASP A 198 15.35 -2.91 -15.98
N ASN A 199 15.09 -4.14 -15.53
CA ASN A 199 15.71 -4.69 -14.32
C ASN A 199 17.22 -4.98 -14.46
N LYS A 200 17.78 -4.83 -15.68
CA LYS A 200 19.23 -4.85 -15.96
C LYS A 200 19.83 -3.45 -15.90
N LEU A 201 19.08 -2.46 -15.45
CA LEU A 201 19.50 -1.06 -15.31
C LEU A 201 19.81 -0.37 -16.65
N ASN A 202 19.20 -0.79 -17.74
CA ASN A 202 19.27 -0.07 -19.01
C ASN A 202 18.12 0.93 -19.09
N LYS A 203 18.49 2.19 -19.38
CA LYS A 203 17.51 3.27 -19.50
C LYS A 203 16.70 3.09 -20.80
N LYS A 204 15.40 2.95 -20.66
CA LYS A 204 14.44 2.82 -21.78
C LYS A 204 13.78 4.14 -22.15
N ILE A 205 13.42 4.94 -21.14
CA ILE A 205 12.80 6.27 -21.32
C ILE A 205 13.53 7.28 -20.45
N ASP A 206 13.73 8.48 -21.00
CA ASP A 206 14.20 9.70 -20.34
C ASP A 206 13.35 10.83 -20.92
N HIS A 207 12.37 11.30 -20.15
CA HIS A 207 11.34 12.19 -20.68
C HIS A 207 11.02 13.31 -19.69
N ASP A 208 10.82 14.52 -20.22
CA ASP A 208 10.30 15.65 -19.49
C ASP A 208 8.78 15.72 -19.70
N PHE A 209 8.03 15.22 -18.74
CA PHE A 209 6.60 15.45 -18.71
C PHE A 209 6.35 16.93 -18.36
N LYS A 210 5.62 17.63 -19.21
CA LYS A 210 5.30 19.05 -19.04
C LYS A 210 3.82 19.31 -19.26
N ARG A 211 3.25 20.13 -18.38
CA ARG A 211 1.91 20.69 -18.51
C ARG A 211 1.98 22.20 -18.41
N ASP A 212 1.41 22.91 -19.36
CA ASP A 212 1.30 24.38 -19.35
C ASP A 212 0.21 24.84 -18.36
N ILE A 213 0.45 24.53 -17.10
CA ILE A 213 -0.38 24.94 -15.95
C ILE A 213 0.54 25.26 -14.79
N LYS A 214 0.10 26.16 -13.92
CA LYS A 214 0.86 26.46 -12.70
C LYS A 214 1.01 25.20 -11.85
N ASP A 215 2.22 24.94 -11.39
CA ASP A 215 2.60 23.84 -10.52
C ASP A 215 1.59 23.53 -9.40
N LYS A 216 1.12 24.54 -8.67
CA LYS A 216 0.09 24.40 -7.61
C LYS A 216 -1.28 23.86 -8.09
N LYS A 217 -1.52 23.79 -9.41
CA LYS A 217 -2.75 23.30 -10.01
C LYS A 217 -2.69 21.82 -10.41
N PHE A 218 -1.54 21.20 -10.31
CA PHE A 218 -1.36 19.78 -10.55
C PHE A 218 -1.14 19.04 -9.23
N VAL A 219 -1.69 17.86 -9.08
CA VAL A 219 -1.37 16.92 -8.01
C VAL A 219 -1.09 15.58 -8.66
N TYR A 220 0.11 15.09 -8.47
CA TYR A 220 0.50 13.75 -8.86
C TYR A 220 -0.30 12.72 -8.04
N GLU A 221 -0.85 11.71 -8.71
CA GLU A 221 -1.66 10.67 -8.06
C GLU A 221 -0.94 9.32 -8.01
N ASN A 222 -0.55 8.81 -9.16
CA ASN A 222 0.32 7.64 -9.24
C ASN A 222 0.90 7.46 -10.65
N ILE A 223 1.88 6.59 -10.72
CA ILE A 223 2.50 6.09 -11.94
C ILE A 223 2.36 4.57 -11.96
N ASP A 224 2.25 4.02 -13.16
CA ASP A 224 2.32 2.58 -13.37
C ASP A 224 3.07 2.28 -14.68
N VAL A 225 3.54 1.05 -14.85
CA VAL A 225 4.39 0.64 -15.96
C VAL A 225 3.77 -0.58 -16.65
N SER A 226 3.73 -0.57 -17.99
CA SER A 226 3.24 -1.72 -18.75
C SER A 226 4.07 -2.98 -18.47
N LYS A 227 3.44 -4.13 -18.64
CA LYS A 227 4.08 -5.45 -18.45
C LYS A 227 5.37 -5.60 -19.27
N ASP A 228 5.34 -5.16 -20.53
CA ASP A 228 6.50 -5.18 -21.43
C ASP A 228 7.57 -4.13 -21.10
N GLY A 229 7.31 -3.25 -20.13
CA GLY A 229 8.21 -2.17 -19.74
C GLY A 229 8.48 -1.16 -20.86
N ASN A 230 7.53 -0.88 -21.76
CA ASN A 230 7.69 0.06 -22.86
C ASN A 230 6.83 1.31 -22.71
N ASN A 231 5.79 1.25 -21.89
CA ASN A 231 4.88 2.36 -21.62
C ASN A 231 4.85 2.67 -20.13
N LEU A 232 4.78 3.94 -19.82
CA LEU A 232 4.58 4.46 -18.49
C LEU A 232 3.29 5.27 -18.49
N TYR A 233 2.48 5.10 -17.45
CA TYR A 233 1.20 5.76 -17.28
C TYR A 233 1.24 6.64 -16.02
N LEU A 234 1.18 7.96 -16.22
CA LEU A 234 1.19 8.95 -15.15
C LEU A 234 -0.23 9.51 -14.99
N LEU A 235 -0.83 9.31 -13.82
CA LEU A 235 -2.12 9.89 -13.46
C LEU A 235 -1.91 11.13 -12.60
N GLY A 236 -2.55 12.23 -12.99
CA GLY A 236 -2.56 13.48 -12.27
C GLY A 236 -3.95 14.04 -12.10
N LYS A 237 -4.11 14.85 -11.08
CA LYS A 237 -5.30 15.65 -10.80
C LYS A 237 -5.02 17.10 -11.17
N VAL A 238 -5.78 17.64 -12.11
CA VAL A 238 -5.62 19.02 -12.62
C VAL A 238 -6.75 19.90 -12.10
N PHE A 239 -6.40 20.94 -11.33
CA PHE A 239 -7.38 21.90 -10.82
C PHE A 239 -7.65 22.98 -11.86
N THR A 240 -8.88 23.08 -12.30
CA THR A 240 -9.35 24.07 -13.30
C THR A 240 -9.55 25.45 -12.71
N GLU A 241 -9.82 25.55 -11.40
CA GLU A 241 -9.97 26.81 -10.67
C GLU A 241 -8.91 26.94 -9.57
N GLU A 242 -8.68 28.17 -9.08
CA GLU A 242 -7.81 28.35 -7.91
C GLU A 242 -8.41 27.64 -6.70
N LYS A 243 -7.55 26.92 -5.91
CA LYS A 243 -7.96 26.22 -4.70
C LYS A 243 -8.75 27.16 -3.77
N LYS A 244 -10.05 27.22 -3.94
CA LYS A 244 -10.92 27.84 -2.92
C LYS A 244 -11.02 26.85 -1.76
N LYS A 245 -10.50 27.28 -0.62
CA LYS A 245 -10.62 26.73 0.74
C LYS A 245 -10.99 25.23 0.86
N LYS A 246 -10.14 24.48 1.52
CA LYS A 246 -10.14 23.04 1.85
C LYS A 246 -11.47 22.33 2.19
N LYS A 247 -12.60 23.00 2.21
CA LYS A 247 -13.91 22.42 2.58
C LYS A 247 -14.82 22.07 1.41
N GLU A 248 -14.56 22.62 0.24
CA GLU A 248 -15.33 22.35 -0.96
C GLU A 248 -14.35 21.77 -1.96
N GLY A 249 -14.42 20.50 -2.26
CA GLY A 249 -13.58 19.85 -3.25
C GLY A 249 -13.48 20.76 -4.49
N GLY A 250 -12.31 21.32 -4.76
CA GLY A 250 -12.14 22.25 -5.87
C GLY A 250 -12.51 21.58 -7.20
N LYS A 251 -12.89 22.35 -8.22
CA LYS A 251 -13.12 21.79 -9.55
C LYS A 251 -11.81 21.28 -10.13
N TYR A 252 -11.68 19.99 -10.27
CA TYR A 252 -10.55 19.32 -10.89
C TYR A 252 -11.04 18.21 -11.82
N GLN A 253 -10.15 17.78 -12.69
CA GLN A 253 -10.31 16.60 -13.53
C GLN A 253 -9.09 15.69 -13.37
N TYR A 254 -9.27 14.41 -13.65
CA TYR A 254 -8.15 13.50 -13.76
C TYR A 254 -7.63 13.47 -15.20
N GLU A 255 -6.32 13.40 -15.34
CA GLU A 255 -5.63 13.23 -16.61
C GLU A 255 -4.66 12.07 -16.51
N LEU A 256 -4.82 11.07 -17.38
CA LEU A 256 -3.89 9.97 -17.54
C LEU A 256 -3.02 10.23 -18.76
N THR A 257 -1.72 10.28 -18.56
CA THR A 257 -0.75 10.45 -19.65
C THR A 257 0.08 9.18 -19.83
N ARG A 258 0.04 8.61 -21.03
CA ARG A 258 0.98 7.58 -21.47
C ARG A 258 2.24 8.25 -21.98
N ILE A 259 3.39 7.74 -21.55
CA ILE A 259 4.72 8.14 -22.02
C ILE A 259 5.43 6.92 -22.57
N SER A 260 5.91 7.00 -23.79
CA SER A 260 6.65 5.95 -24.49
C SER A 260 7.80 6.55 -25.30
N LYS A 261 8.59 5.73 -25.98
CA LYS A 261 9.64 6.22 -26.90
C LYS A 261 9.06 6.97 -28.10
N GLU A 262 7.86 6.64 -28.52
CA GLU A 262 7.17 7.26 -29.66
C GLU A 262 6.54 8.62 -29.31
N GLY A 263 6.49 8.98 -28.02
CA GLY A 263 5.91 10.22 -27.54
C GLY A 263 4.90 10.01 -26.42
N GLN A 264 4.01 11.00 -26.22
CA GLN A 264 2.99 10.98 -25.18
C GLN A 264 1.57 11.13 -25.74
N ALA A 265 0.61 10.55 -25.05
CA ALA A 265 -0.82 10.73 -25.27
C ALA A 265 -1.50 10.98 -23.91
N THR A 266 -2.58 11.79 -23.90
CA THR A 266 -3.29 12.12 -22.66
C THR A 266 -4.79 11.87 -22.83
N GLN A 267 -5.39 11.21 -21.85
CA GLN A 267 -6.83 11.02 -21.69
C GLN A 267 -7.32 11.83 -20.50
N VAL A 268 -8.33 12.64 -20.71
CA VAL A 268 -9.04 13.37 -19.65
C VAL A 268 -10.28 12.57 -19.27
N PHE A 269 -10.51 12.41 -17.95
CA PHE A 269 -11.73 11.79 -17.42
C PHE A 269 -12.79 12.86 -17.20
N ASP A 270 -13.91 12.72 -17.89
CA ASP A 270 -15.09 13.55 -17.67
C ASP A 270 -15.72 13.19 -16.32
N THR A 271 -15.99 14.22 -15.53
CA THR A 271 -16.54 14.11 -14.18
C THR A 271 -17.85 14.90 -14.02
N ASP A 272 -18.50 15.30 -15.12
CA ASP A 272 -19.68 16.18 -15.03
C ASP A 272 -20.90 15.50 -14.42
N GLU A 273 -21.15 14.23 -14.74
CA GLU A 273 -22.26 13.45 -14.17
C GLU A 273 -21.91 12.83 -12.81
N HIS A 274 -20.70 12.27 -12.70
CA HIS A 274 -20.22 11.58 -11.49
C HIS A 274 -18.81 12.07 -11.14
N PHE A 275 -18.70 12.77 -10.05
CA PHE A 275 -17.45 13.31 -9.59
C PHE A 275 -16.51 12.19 -9.08
N SER A 276 -15.37 11.98 -9.73
CA SER A 276 -14.33 11.07 -9.25
C SER A 276 -13.55 11.72 -8.11
N GLY A 277 -13.80 11.25 -6.90
CA GLY A 277 -13.14 11.79 -5.69
C GLY A 277 -11.72 11.27 -5.51
N SER A 278 -11.46 10.03 -5.93
CA SER A 278 -10.13 9.44 -6.06
C SER A 278 -10.07 8.59 -7.32
N LEU A 279 -8.89 8.44 -7.89
CA LEU A 279 -8.64 7.54 -9.01
C LEU A 279 -7.20 7.05 -8.92
N LYS A 280 -6.96 5.78 -9.25
CA LYS A 280 -5.64 5.18 -9.36
C LYS A 280 -5.55 4.37 -10.64
N THR A 281 -4.44 4.47 -11.32
CA THR A 281 -4.12 3.65 -12.49
C THR A 281 -3.54 2.32 -12.03
N ILE A 282 -3.95 1.26 -12.69
CA ILE A 282 -3.52 -0.11 -12.43
C ILE A 282 -3.25 -0.75 -13.77
N VAL A 283 -2.04 -1.27 -13.92
CA VAL A 283 -1.66 -2.08 -15.08
C VAL A 283 -1.47 -3.52 -14.60
N PHE A 284 -2.18 -4.44 -15.19
CA PHE A 284 -2.00 -5.87 -14.94
C PHE A 284 -2.18 -6.64 -16.23
N GLN A 285 -1.28 -7.56 -16.52
CA GLN A 285 -1.17 -8.22 -17.80
C GLN A 285 -1.14 -7.17 -18.95
N ASP A 286 -2.10 -7.23 -19.89
CA ASP A 286 -2.24 -6.27 -20.99
C ASP A 286 -3.40 -5.29 -20.78
N LYS A 287 -3.95 -5.19 -19.56
CA LYS A 287 -5.06 -4.30 -19.22
C LYS A 287 -4.56 -3.03 -18.55
N LEU A 288 -5.12 -1.92 -18.99
CA LEU A 288 -4.98 -0.61 -18.35
C LEU A 288 -6.33 -0.22 -17.74
N THR A 289 -6.35 -0.04 -16.44
CA THR A 289 -7.57 0.26 -15.69
C THR A 289 -7.35 1.45 -14.78
N CYS A 290 -8.35 2.33 -14.67
CA CYS A 290 -8.40 3.34 -13.61
C CYS A 290 -9.59 3.06 -12.70
N ILE A 291 -9.35 3.00 -11.40
CA ILE A 291 -10.35 2.66 -10.40
C ILE A 291 -10.26 3.59 -9.20
N GLY A 292 -11.40 3.92 -8.60
CA GLY A 292 -11.45 4.80 -7.43
C GLY A 292 -12.85 5.03 -6.91
N PHE A 293 -13.02 6.05 -6.09
CA PHE A 293 -14.31 6.41 -5.51
C PHE A 293 -14.98 7.54 -6.29
N TYR A 294 -16.31 7.47 -6.42
CA TYR A 294 -17.10 8.54 -6.99
C TYR A 294 -18.17 9.06 -6.04
N SER A 295 -18.62 10.28 -6.28
CA SER A 295 -19.78 10.87 -5.62
C SER A 295 -20.72 11.51 -6.65
N ASP A 296 -22.02 11.63 -6.33
CA ASP A 296 -22.98 12.38 -7.15
C ASP A 296 -22.87 13.90 -6.92
N ARG A 297 -22.13 14.30 -5.90
CA ARG A 297 -21.85 15.69 -5.55
C ARG A 297 -20.37 15.96 -5.79
N LYS A 298 -20.02 17.16 -6.19
CA LYS A 298 -18.61 17.54 -6.39
C LYS A 298 -17.88 17.72 -5.04
N ASP A 299 -17.95 16.67 -4.18
CA ASP A 299 -17.31 16.63 -2.87
C ASP A 299 -16.79 15.21 -2.53
N TYR A 300 -16.13 15.06 -1.38
CA TYR A 300 -15.54 13.80 -0.90
C TYR A 300 -16.54 12.94 -0.09
N ARG A 301 -17.81 12.97 -0.43
CA ARG A 301 -18.83 12.06 0.09
C ARG A 301 -19.09 10.98 -0.95
N PHE A 302 -18.42 9.85 -0.80
CA PHE A 302 -18.40 8.79 -1.78
C PHE A 302 -19.67 7.95 -1.74
N LYS A 303 -20.21 7.67 -2.90
CA LYS A 303 -21.40 6.85 -3.11
C LYS A 303 -21.06 5.43 -3.57
N GLY A 304 -19.90 5.25 -4.18
CA GLY A 304 -19.48 3.97 -4.71
C GLY A 304 -18.11 4.00 -5.37
N ILE A 305 -17.88 3.02 -6.23
CA ILE A 305 -16.61 2.79 -6.92
C ILE A 305 -16.79 3.04 -8.42
N SER A 306 -15.93 3.88 -8.99
CA SER A 306 -15.81 4.09 -10.42
C SER A 306 -14.76 3.15 -11.02
N TYR A 307 -15.02 2.64 -12.22
CA TYR A 307 -14.14 1.75 -12.98
C TYR A 307 -14.06 2.23 -14.43
N PHE A 308 -12.84 2.33 -14.96
CA PHE A 308 -12.57 2.66 -16.35
C PHE A 308 -11.56 1.66 -16.91
N GLU A 309 -11.89 1.00 -18.00
CA GLU A 309 -10.95 0.21 -18.80
C GLU A 309 -10.56 1.03 -20.04
N LEU A 310 -9.26 1.16 -20.28
CA LEU A 310 -8.72 1.97 -21.36
C LEU A 310 -7.93 1.10 -22.35
N ASP A 311 -7.85 1.57 -23.57
CA ASP A 311 -6.86 1.08 -24.52
C ASP A 311 -5.46 1.48 -24.05
N PRO A 312 -4.51 0.56 -23.87
CA PRO A 312 -3.20 0.87 -23.31
C PRO A 312 -2.34 1.73 -24.25
N ILE A 313 -2.65 1.85 -25.51
CA ILE A 313 -1.88 2.64 -26.49
C ILE A 313 -2.55 3.98 -26.76
N SER A 314 -3.81 3.98 -27.17
CA SER A 314 -4.54 5.21 -27.51
C SER A 314 -5.11 5.93 -26.29
N LEU A 315 -5.20 5.26 -25.13
CA LEU A 315 -5.88 5.69 -23.90
C LEU A 315 -7.41 5.89 -24.07
N ALA A 316 -8.01 5.50 -25.19
CA ALA A 316 -9.44 5.59 -25.36
C ALA A 316 -10.17 4.76 -24.30
N ILE A 317 -11.16 5.34 -23.63
CA ILE A 317 -11.97 4.65 -22.63
C ILE A 317 -12.85 3.62 -23.37
N ARG A 318 -12.60 2.34 -23.13
CA ARG A 318 -13.35 1.21 -23.70
C ARG A 318 -14.60 0.89 -22.90
N LYS A 319 -14.51 1.02 -21.57
CA LYS A 319 -15.62 0.79 -20.63
C LYS A 319 -15.55 1.78 -19.48
N SER A 320 -16.70 2.19 -19.01
CA SER A 320 -16.85 2.95 -17.76
C SER A 320 -18.03 2.41 -16.97
N LYS A 321 -17.87 2.28 -15.66
CA LYS A 321 -18.95 1.91 -14.74
C LYS A 321 -18.85 2.70 -13.44
N TYR A 322 -20.00 3.09 -12.92
CA TYR A 322 -20.17 3.68 -11.62
C TYR A 322 -21.02 2.75 -10.76
N ASN A 323 -20.37 2.07 -9.83
CA ASN A 323 -20.99 1.05 -9.00
C ASN A 323 -21.31 1.64 -7.63
N PRO A 324 -22.58 1.85 -7.25
CA PRO A 324 -22.93 2.26 -5.90
C PRO A 324 -22.53 1.17 -4.89
N PHE A 325 -22.25 1.57 -3.65
CA PHE A 325 -22.01 0.58 -2.59
C PHE A 325 -23.20 -0.35 -2.44
N THR A 326 -22.92 -1.64 -2.34
CA THR A 326 -23.97 -2.67 -2.24
C THR A 326 -24.73 -2.55 -0.92
N GLU A 327 -25.97 -3.04 -0.87
CA GLU A 327 -26.76 -3.11 0.36
C GLU A 327 -26.03 -3.88 1.46
N GLN A 328 -25.40 -5.02 1.12
CA GLN A 328 -24.61 -5.83 2.06
C GLN A 328 -23.47 -5.01 2.69
N PHE A 329 -22.75 -4.23 1.88
CA PHE A 329 -21.69 -3.33 2.36
C PHE A 329 -22.23 -2.33 3.40
N ILE A 330 -23.38 -1.71 3.13
CA ILE A 330 -24.01 -0.75 4.02
C ILE A 330 -24.49 -1.42 5.32
N ILE A 331 -25.03 -2.64 5.22
CA ILE A 331 -25.43 -3.44 6.39
C ILE A 331 -24.20 -3.81 7.22
N ASP A 332 -23.11 -4.26 6.59
CA ASP A 332 -21.85 -4.58 7.29
C ASP A 332 -21.37 -3.38 8.11
N LYS A 333 -21.45 -2.17 7.55
CA LYS A 333 -20.96 -0.96 8.19
C LYS A 333 -21.90 -0.42 9.27
N TYR A 334 -23.19 -0.29 8.97
CA TYR A 334 -24.16 0.43 9.81
C TYR A 334 -25.15 -0.47 10.54
N GLY A 335 -25.19 -1.77 10.24
CA GLY A 335 -26.12 -2.74 10.81
C GLY A 335 -27.55 -2.64 10.27
N LYS A 336 -27.80 -1.81 9.28
CA LYS A 336 -29.09 -1.65 8.61
C LYS A 336 -28.91 -1.03 7.23
N SER A 337 -29.84 -1.34 6.32
CA SER A 337 -29.90 -0.69 5.02
C SER A 337 -30.23 0.80 5.20
N LYS A 338 -29.44 1.67 4.59
CA LYS A 338 -29.61 3.13 4.57
C LYS A 338 -28.96 3.68 3.32
N ASP A 339 -29.51 4.74 2.77
CA ASP A 339 -28.78 5.56 1.81
C ASP A 339 -27.71 6.37 2.56
N LYS A 340 -26.46 5.99 2.38
CA LYS A 340 -25.32 6.56 3.09
C LYS A 340 -24.15 6.77 2.14
N GLU A 341 -23.58 7.96 2.26
CA GLU A 341 -22.32 8.34 1.64
C GLU A 341 -21.18 8.16 2.66
N LEU A 342 -20.01 7.72 2.18
CA LEU A 342 -18.83 7.52 3.02
C LEU A 342 -17.85 8.68 2.86
N LYS A 343 -17.05 8.91 3.89
CA LYS A 343 -16.01 9.95 3.91
C LYS A 343 -14.68 9.33 4.33
N ASN A 344 -13.61 10.09 4.10
CA ASN A 344 -12.27 9.74 4.58
C ASN A 344 -11.75 8.39 4.08
N LEU A 345 -12.20 7.95 2.91
CA LEU A 345 -11.70 6.73 2.29
C LEU A 345 -10.35 7.00 1.61
N SER A 346 -9.35 6.24 2.00
CA SER A 346 -8.03 6.24 1.42
C SER A 346 -7.80 4.91 0.71
N PHE A 347 -7.36 4.97 -0.55
CA PHE A 347 -6.98 3.81 -1.32
C PHE A 347 -5.75 3.13 -0.67
N ARG A 348 -5.79 1.79 -0.54
CA ARG A 348 -4.70 1.00 0.05
C ARG A 348 -4.00 0.13 -0.98
N GLY A 349 -4.70 -0.37 -1.96
CA GLY A 349 -4.13 -1.20 -3.00
C GLY A 349 -5.16 -2.04 -3.73
N VAL A 350 -4.68 -2.78 -4.69
CA VAL A 350 -5.44 -3.79 -5.40
C VAL A 350 -4.73 -5.11 -5.36
N LEU A 351 -5.52 -6.18 -5.47
CA LEU A 351 -5.05 -7.55 -5.65
C LEU A 351 -5.75 -8.09 -6.90
N ILE A 352 -5.05 -8.90 -7.69
CA ILE A 352 -5.58 -9.49 -8.91
C ILE A 352 -5.80 -10.98 -8.68
N THR A 353 -7.02 -11.46 -8.91
CA THR A 353 -7.35 -12.88 -8.77
C THR A 353 -6.82 -13.70 -9.95
N GLU A 354 -6.81 -15.03 -9.82
CA GLU A 354 -6.47 -15.94 -10.93
C GLU A 354 -7.40 -15.79 -12.15
N GLN A 355 -8.64 -15.28 -11.92
CA GLN A 355 -9.60 -14.97 -13.01
C GLN A 355 -9.42 -13.55 -13.56
N ASN A 356 -8.36 -12.84 -13.21
CA ASN A 356 -8.10 -11.45 -13.58
C ASN A 356 -9.17 -10.46 -13.09
N GLU A 357 -9.85 -10.78 -12.00
CA GLU A 357 -10.76 -9.87 -11.31
C GLU A 357 -9.98 -8.99 -10.34
N ILE A 358 -10.44 -7.78 -10.12
CA ILE A 358 -9.77 -6.82 -9.23
C ILE A 358 -10.40 -6.88 -7.84
N VAL A 359 -9.60 -7.09 -6.81
CA VAL A 359 -10.00 -6.81 -5.43
C VAL A 359 -9.44 -5.46 -5.02
N PHE A 360 -10.32 -4.47 -4.97
CA PHE A 360 -10.02 -3.10 -4.59
C PHE A 360 -10.11 -2.95 -3.07
N ASN A 361 -9.04 -2.45 -2.44
CA ASN A 361 -8.97 -2.28 -0.99
C ASN A 361 -8.72 -0.81 -0.62
N ALA A 362 -9.47 -0.34 0.37
CA ALA A 362 -9.33 0.98 0.96
C ALA A 362 -9.56 0.94 2.47
N GLU A 363 -9.26 2.03 3.15
CA GLU A 363 -9.41 2.17 4.59
C GLU A 363 -9.97 3.56 4.93
N GLU A 364 -10.83 3.64 5.93
CA GLU A 364 -11.17 4.94 6.50
C GLU A 364 -9.98 5.48 7.27
N TYR A 365 -9.39 6.55 6.73
CA TYR A 365 -8.23 7.21 7.31
C TYR A 365 -8.49 8.71 7.46
N TYR A 366 -8.24 9.22 8.67
CA TYR A 366 -8.32 10.64 8.94
C TYR A 366 -7.48 11.02 10.16
N MET A 367 -7.17 12.29 10.27
CA MET A 367 -6.38 12.84 11.38
C MET A 367 -7.25 13.79 12.21
N THR A 368 -7.12 13.71 13.53
CA THR A 368 -7.62 14.70 14.47
C THR A 368 -6.45 15.38 15.17
N SER A 369 -6.62 16.63 15.52
CA SER A 369 -5.61 17.41 16.27
C SER A 369 -6.23 18.07 17.47
N ASN A 370 -5.49 18.04 18.60
CA ASN A 370 -5.87 18.72 19.83
C ASN A 370 -4.78 19.73 20.20
N TYR A 371 -5.21 20.95 20.53
CA TYR A 371 -4.32 21.99 21.03
C TYR A 371 -4.27 21.93 22.56
N HIS A 372 -3.09 21.82 23.12
CA HIS A 372 -2.85 21.82 24.55
C HIS A 372 -2.21 23.15 24.96
N MET A 373 -2.88 23.90 25.83
CA MET A 373 -2.28 25.10 26.41
C MET A 373 -1.23 24.71 27.45
N ASN A 374 -0.11 25.40 27.45
CA ASN A 374 0.89 25.24 28.51
C ASN A 374 0.36 25.88 29.79
N PRO A 375 0.19 25.14 30.93
CA PRO A 375 -0.34 25.68 32.17
C PRO A 375 0.51 26.82 32.75
N ASN A 376 1.80 26.88 32.40
CA ASN A 376 2.74 27.86 32.93
C ASN A 376 2.90 29.11 32.05
N GLY A 377 2.02 29.32 31.06
CA GLY A 377 2.11 30.42 30.09
C GLY A 377 3.22 30.19 29.07
N GLY A 378 3.18 30.90 27.95
CA GLY A 378 4.23 30.82 26.93
C GLY A 378 3.86 30.00 25.68
N GLY A 379 2.59 29.80 25.39
CA GLY A 379 2.12 29.08 24.21
C GLY A 379 1.63 27.67 24.51
N GLY A 380 1.23 26.95 23.47
CA GLY A 380 0.76 25.57 23.57
C GLY A 380 1.36 24.73 22.44
N TYR A 381 1.03 23.45 22.44
CA TYR A 381 1.45 22.51 21.40
C TYR A 381 0.27 21.71 20.87
N TRP A 382 0.37 21.28 19.62
CA TRP A 382 -0.61 20.41 18.97
C TRP A 382 -0.21 18.96 19.14
N THR A 383 -1.18 18.10 19.46
CA THR A 383 -1.06 16.66 19.32
C THR A 383 -1.93 16.19 18.16
N TYR A 384 -1.41 15.24 17.42
CA TYR A 384 -2.09 14.66 16.26
C TYR A 384 -2.39 13.20 16.54
N ILE A 385 -3.60 12.77 16.19
CA ILE A 385 -4.04 11.39 16.29
C ILE A 385 -4.50 10.95 14.90
N TYR A 386 -3.88 9.90 14.40
CA TYR A 386 -4.20 9.28 13.12
C TYR A 386 -5.15 8.11 13.36
N HIS A 387 -6.28 8.10 12.67
CA HIS A 387 -7.32 7.10 12.78
C HIS A 387 -7.26 6.19 11.57
N TYR A 388 -7.28 4.90 11.81
CA TYR A 388 -7.28 3.81 10.83
C TYR A 388 -8.53 2.96 11.14
N ASP A 389 -9.68 3.41 10.65
CA ASP A 389 -10.96 2.81 10.97
C ASP A 389 -11.32 1.71 9.94
N ASP A 390 -12.56 1.57 9.54
CA ASP A 390 -13.06 0.45 8.75
C ASP A 390 -12.26 0.18 7.45
N ILE A 391 -12.13 -1.10 7.11
CA ILE A 391 -11.60 -1.52 5.81
C ILE A 391 -12.77 -1.68 4.84
N VAL A 392 -12.60 -1.11 3.66
CA VAL A 392 -13.50 -1.25 2.51
C VAL A 392 -12.85 -2.17 1.50
N SER A 393 -13.49 -3.27 1.17
CA SER A 393 -13.02 -4.19 0.15
C SER A 393 -14.14 -4.51 -0.84
N ALA A 394 -13.81 -4.50 -2.12
CA ALA A 394 -14.76 -4.83 -3.18
C ALA A 394 -14.08 -5.64 -4.28
N LYS A 395 -14.76 -6.69 -4.74
CA LYS A 395 -14.35 -7.49 -5.88
C LYS A 395 -15.07 -7.02 -7.13
N ILE A 396 -14.30 -6.69 -8.15
CA ILE A 396 -14.76 -6.14 -9.42
C ILE A 396 -14.52 -7.16 -10.52
N ALA A 397 -15.57 -7.50 -11.24
CA ALA A 397 -15.52 -8.41 -12.39
C ALA A 397 -14.78 -7.78 -13.58
N ASN A 398 -14.41 -8.61 -14.55
CA ASN A 398 -13.74 -8.18 -15.78
C ASN A 398 -14.57 -7.19 -16.64
N ASP A 399 -15.87 -7.11 -16.42
CA ASP A 399 -16.75 -6.15 -17.08
C ASP A 399 -16.87 -4.82 -16.30
N GLY A 400 -16.21 -4.71 -15.13
CA GLY A 400 -16.22 -3.55 -14.24
C GLY A 400 -17.37 -3.51 -13.23
N SER A 401 -18.22 -4.56 -13.15
CA SER A 401 -19.29 -4.66 -12.15
C SER A 401 -18.77 -5.13 -10.80
N ILE A 402 -19.38 -4.68 -9.70
CA ILE A 402 -19.10 -5.25 -8.37
C ILE A 402 -19.71 -6.66 -8.29
N ILE A 403 -18.86 -7.66 -7.96
CA ILE A 403 -19.30 -9.00 -7.59
C ILE A 403 -19.75 -8.97 -6.14
N TRP A 404 -18.93 -8.44 -5.25
CA TRP A 404 -19.26 -8.19 -3.85
C TRP A 404 -18.52 -6.95 -3.34
N ALA A 405 -19.09 -6.31 -2.34
CA ALA A 405 -18.41 -5.30 -1.52
C ALA A 405 -18.68 -5.58 -0.04
N ARG A 406 -17.65 -5.50 0.79
CA ARG A 406 -17.70 -5.78 2.22
C ARG A 406 -17.04 -4.65 3.02
N ASN A 407 -17.61 -4.37 4.19
CA ASN A 407 -17.01 -3.49 5.17
C ASN A 407 -16.53 -4.32 6.37
N ILE A 408 -15.24 -4.27 6.66
CA ILE A 408 -14.66 -4.89 7.86
C ILE A 408 -14.61 -3.80 8.93
N ASN A 409 -15.46 -3.94 9.96
CA ASN A 409 -15.49 -2.96 11.03
C ASN A 409 -14.21 -3.06 11.87
N LYS A 410 -13.43 -2.02 11.84
CA LYS A 410 -12.19 -1.85 12.59
C LYS A 410 -12.16 -0.46 13.22
N ARG A 411 -11.51 -0.30 14.35
CA ARG A 411 -11.34 0.99 15.00
C ARG A 411 -10.00 1.06 15.69
N GLN A 412 -9.06 1.73 15.06
CA GLN A 412 -7.69 1.85 15.54
C GLN A 412 -7.18 3.28 15.39
N SER A 413 -6.28 3.70 16.27
CA SER A 413 -5.67 5.01 16.18
C SER A 413 -4.29 5.04 16.85
N THR A 414 -3.45 5.98 16.42
CA THR A 414 -2.12 6.21 17.00
C THR A 414 -1.76 7.69 16.97
N GLY A 415 -0.92 8.09 17.90
CA GLY A 415 -0.24 9.39 17.89
C GLY A 415 1.16 9.35 17.25
N GLY A 416 1.63 8.21 16.78
CA GLY A 416 2.97 8.06 16.21
C GLY A 416 3.21 6.75 15.47
N ASP A 417 3.60 5.70 16.18
CA ASP A 417 3.95 4.41 15.55
C ASP A 417 2.68 3.67 15.08
N ASP A 418 2.53 3.49 13.78
CA ASP A 418 1.41 2.83 13.13
C ASP A 418 1.71 1.38 12.68
N SER A 419 2.91 0.88 12.94
CA SER A 419 3.37 -0.44 12.49
C SER A 419 2.46 -1.61 12.91
N TYR A 420 1.72 -1.48 14.00
CA TYR A 420 0.86 -2.54 14.54
C TYR A 420 -0.62 -2.37 14.20
N ILE A 421 -0.98 -1.27 13.55
CA ILE A 421 -2.35 -0.93 13.19
C ILE A 421 -2.55 -1.02 11.68
N SER A 422 -3.80 -0.78 11.18
CA SER A 422 -4.13 -1.04 9.78
C SER A 422 -4.15 -2.55 9.46
N TYR A 423 -3.67 -2.97 8.30
CA TYR A 423 -3.72 -4.36 7.85
C TYR A 423 -2.74 -4.63 6.70
N THR A 424 -2.44 -5.90 6.50
CA THR A 424 -1.90 -6.44 5.24
C THR A 424 -2.95 -7.31 4.58
N SER A 425 -3.08 -7.25 3.27
CA SER A 425 -3.99 -8.11 2.50
C SER A 425 -3.27 -8.91 1.43
N THR A 426 -3.82 -10.09 1.11
CA THR A 426 -3.33 -10.95 0.04
C THR A 426 -4.47 -11.76 -0.58
N ILE A 427 -4.17 -12.42 -1.69
CA ILE A 427 -5.05 -13.39 -2.35
C ILE A 427 -4.38 -14.76 -2.37
N LYS A 428 -5.19 -15.81 -2.21
CA LYS A 428 -4.82 -17.17 -2.60
C LYS A 428 -5.96 -17.79 -3.39
N GLY A 429 -5.67 -18.16 -4.63
CA GLY A 429 -6.73 -18.52 -5.58
C GLY A 429 -7.68 -17.35 -5.80
N ASN A 430 -8.92 -17.50 -5.37
CA ASN A 430 -9.96 -16.48 -5.47
C ASN A 430 -10.44 -15.94 -4.13
N ASP A 431 -9.86 -16.41 -3.05
CA ASP A 431 -10.13 -15.94 -1.69
C ASP A 431 -9.25 -14.73 -1.36
N THR A 432 -9.83 -13.76 -0.68
CA THR A 432 -9.12 -12.57 -0.19
C THR A 432 -8.89 -12.70 1.31
N TYR A 433 -7.67 -12.40 1.75
CA TYR A 433 -7.27 -12.49 3.15
C TYR A 433 -6.79 -11.14 3.67
N PHE A 434 -7.12 -10.85 4.93
CA PHE A 434 -6.65 -9.68 5.66
C PHE A 434 -6.04 -10.11 6.99
N PHE A 435 -4.89 -9.57 7.33
CA PHE A 435 -4.21 -9.78 8.60
C PHE A 435 -4.30 -8.51 9.42
N ILE A 436 -4.87 -8.62 10.63
CA ILE A 436 -5.17 -7.48 11.50
C ILE A 436 -4.78 -7.83 12.93
N ASN A 437 -4.10 -6.90 13.60
CA ASN A 437 -3.91 -7.01 15.05
C ASN A 437 -5.11 -6.45 15.82
N THR A 438 -5.41 -7.05 16.98
CA THR A 438 -6.32 -6.48 17.98
C THR A 438 -5.81 -6.75 19.39
N GLY A 439 -5.93 -5.78 20.28
CA GLY A 439 -5.45 -5.90 21.67
C GLY A 439 -6.42 -6.61 22.62
N GLU A 440 -7.64 -6.88 22.16
CA GLU A 440 -8.70 -7.53 22.92
C GLU A 440 -9.44 -8.54 22.02
N LYS A 441 -10.30 -9.34 22.60
CA LYS A 441 -11.19 -10.20 21.82
C LYS A 441 -12.02 -9.36 20.86
N VAL A 442 -12.25 -9.89 19.66
CA VAL A 442 -13.11 -9.28 18.66
C VAL A 442 -14.49 -9.01 19.26
N LYS A 443 -14.95 -7.77 19.17
CA LYS A 443 -16.21 -7.33 19.77
C LYS A 443 -17.37 -7.69 18.87
N LYS A 444 -18.40 -8.34 19.43
CA LYS A 444 -19.68 -8.52 18.75
C LYS A 444 -20.48 -7.22 18.78
N LEU A 445 -21.02 -6.85 17.63
CA LEU A 445 -21.96 -5.75 17.44
C LEU A 445 -23.37 -6.32 17.22
N SER A 446 -24.37 -5.44 17.05
CA SER A 446 -25.71 -5.85 16.62
C SER A 446 -25.70 -6.47 15.22
N ASN A 447 -26.66 -7.36 14.94
CA ASN A 447 -26.84 -8.04 13.65
C ASN A 447 -25.59 -8.85 13.22
N ASP A 448 -25.06 -9.63 14.16
CA ASP A 448 -23.93 -10.57 13.96
C ASP A 448 -22.65 -9.96 13.36
N ARG A 449 -22.57 -8.64 13.35
CA ARG A 449 -21.37 -7.93 12.96
C ARG A 449 -20.29 -8.04 14.04
N ILE A 450 -19.06 -7.90 13.63
CA ILE A 450 -17.90 -7.91 14.52
C ILE A 450 -17.08 -6.63 14.34
N GLN A 451 -16.33 -6.25 15.36
CA GLN A 451 -15.42 -5.11 15.30
C GLN A 451 -14.04 -5.50 15.85
N PHE A 452 -13.02 -5.24 15.05
CA PHE A 452 -11.62 -5.34 15.45
C PHE A 452 -11.23 -4.03 16.17
N GLY A 453 -10.79 -4.18 17.40
CA GLY A 453 -10.51 -3.04 18.30
C GLY A 453 -9.08 -2.53 18.21
N GLN A 454 -8.78 -1.59 19.09
CA GLN A 454 -7.46 -1.01 19.26
C GLN A 454 -6.42 -2.07 19.61
N THR A 455 -5.21 -1.91 19.11
CA THR A 455 -4.03 -2.72 19.41
C THR A 455 -2.92 -1.87 20.01
N SER A 456 -1.91 -2.51 20.58
CA SER A 456 -0.71 -1.86 21.08
C SER A 456 0.47 -2.83 21.06
N THR A 457 1.69 -2.32 21.27
CA THR A 457 2.91 -3.14 21.41
C THR A 457 2.89 -4.13 22.59
N LYS A 458 1.91 -4.03 23.49
CA LYS A 458 1.76 -4.90 24.66
C LYS A 458 0.57 -5.87 24.53
N ARG A 459 -0.36 -5.59 23.60
CA ARG A 459 -1.56 -6.38 23.38
C ARG A 459 -1.84 -6.40 21.88
N SER A 460 -1.46 -7.47 21.22
CA SER A 460 -1.44 -7.54 19.76
C SER A 460 -1.70 -8.99 19.31
N ASN A 461 -2.95 -9.42 19.43
CA ASN A 461 -3.40 -10.69 18.87
C ASN A 461 -3.51 -10.57 17.35
N LEU A 462 -2.92 -11.48 16.62
CA LEU A 462 -3.00 -11.52 15.16
C LEU A 462 -4.22 -12.31 14.72
N ASN A 463 -5.07 -11.68 13.94
CA ASN A 463 -6.25 -12.28 13.34
C ASN A 463 -6.10 -12.36 11.82
N VAL A 464 -6.60 -13.43 11.22
CA VAL A 464 -6.81 -13.56 9.79
C VAL A 464 -8.30 -13.49 9.47
N ILE A 465 -8.64 -12.73 8.44
CA ILE A 465 -9.99 -12.65 7.88
C ILE A 465 -9.93 -13.24 6.48
N ARG A 466 -10.91 -14.07 6.14
CA ARG A 466 -11.10 -14.61 4.78
C ARG A 466 -12.42 -14.11 4.21
N ILE A 467 -12.37 -13.63 2.96
CA ILE A 467 -13.56 -13.37 2.15
C ILE A 467 -13.50 -14.30 0.95
N THR A 468 -14.52 -15.17 0.82
CA THR A 468 -14.62 -16.14 -0.28
C THR A 468 -14.93 -15.44 -1.61
N PRO A 469 -14.85 -16.15 -2.76
CA PRO A 469 -15.21 -15.59 -4.07
C PRO A 469 -16.63 -15.00 -4.12
N ASP A 470 -17.56 -15.55 -3.32
CA ASP A 470 -18.96 -15.11 -3.22
C ASP A 470 -19.15 -13.98 -2.18
N GLY A 471 -18.09 -13.51 -1.55
CA GLY A 471 -18.14 -12.46 -0.55
C GLY A 471 -18.49 -12.93 0.87
N ASN A 472 -18.51 -14.24 1.16
CA ASN A 472 -18.74 -14.72 2.53
C ASN A 472 -17.54 -14.43 3.41
N PHE A 473 -17.83 -13.94 4.62
CA PHE A 473 -16.85 -13.46 5.57
C PHE A 473 -16.64 -14.48 6.72
N SER A 474 -15.39 -14.79 7.02
CA SER A 474 -14.98 -15.54 8.21
C SER A 474 -13.71 -14.96 8.81
N PHE A 475 -13.44 -15.21 10.08
CA PHE A 475 -12.20 -14.77 10.73
C PHE A 475 -11.78 -15.77 11.82
N GLN A 476 -10.47 -15.73 12.11
CA GLN A 476 -9.84 -16.57 13.12
C GLN A 476 -8.70 -15.81 13.79
N GLU A 477 -8.58 -15.88 15.11
CA GLU A 477 -7.35 -15.51 15.82
C GLU A 477 -6.31 -16.61 15.60
N ILE A 478 -5.15 -16.24 15.05
CA ILE A 478 -4.07 -17.18 14.70
C ILE A 478 -2.87 -17.08 15.65
N LEU A 479 -2.68 -15.95 16.32
CA LEU A 479 -1.64 -15.78 17.34
C LEU A 479 -2.17 -14.94 18.49
N ASP A 480 -2.08 -15.50 19.72
CA ASP A 480 -2.33 -14.80 20.97
C ASP A 480 -1.07 -14.01 21.38
N ASP A 481 -1.22 -12.77 21.82
CA ASP A 481 -0.13 -11.90 22.28
C ASP A 481 0.65 -12.46 23.48
N LYS A 482 -0.01 -13.22 24.34
CA LYS A 482 0.60 -13.85 25.52
C LYS A 482 1.55 -14.99 25.14
N ALA A 483 1.30 -15.64 23.99
CA ALA A 483 2.14 -16.69 23.45
C ALA A 483 3.29 -16.17 22.59
N ASN A 484 3.36 -14.83 22.35
CA ASN A 484 4.36 -14.21 21.51
C ASN A 484 5.29 -13.33 22.35
N GLU A 485 6.59 -13.61 22.32
CA GLU A 485 7.58 -12.75 22.96
C GLU A 485 7.65 -11.36 22.28
N VAL A 486 7.44 -11.32 20.96
CA VAL A 486 7.56 -10.12 20.12
C VAL A 486 6.27 -9.93 19.32
N PRO A 487 5.55 -8.79 19.45
CA PRO A 487 4.36 -8.52 18.63
C PRO A 487 4.72 -8.24 17.17
N PHE A 488 3.91 -8.74 16.23
CA PHE A 488 4.14 -8.60 14.79
C PHE A 488 3.50 -7.33 14.23
N MET A 489 4.22 -6.66 13.32
CA MET A 489 3.80 -5.42 12.67
C MET A 489 2.98 -5.77 11.41
N VAL A 490 1.67 -5.52 11.45
CA VAL A 490 0.74 -5.92 10.37
C VAL A 490 0.57 -4.87 9.28
N SER A 491 1.03 -3.63 9.48
CA SER A 491 0.96 -2.62 8.43
C SER A 491 1.91 -2.88 7.26
N ASP A 492 3.01 -3.60 7.53
CA ASP A 492 4.16 -3.75 6.63
C ASP A 492 4.41 -5.24 6.29
N GLY A 493 3.37 -6.01 6.07
CA GLY A 493 3.50 -7.40 5.63
C GLY A 493 4.03 -7.47 4.19
N ALA A 494 5.03 -8.31 3.97
CA ALA A 494 5.61 -8.56 2.65
C ALA A 494 5.09 -9.88 2.08
N LEU A 495 4.87 -9.89 0.77
CA LEU A 495 4.26 -11.04 0.08
C LEU A 495 5.31 -11.73 -0.79
N SER A 496 5.35 -13.06 -0.71
CA SER A 496 6.09 -13.89 -1.66
C SER A 496 5.34 -15.19 -1.90
N LYS A 497 5.02 -15.47 -3.17
CA LYS A 497 4.19 -16.61 -3.57
C LYS A 497 2.90 -16.70 -2.73
N ASN A 498 2.68 -17.81 -2.03
CA ASN A 498 1.50 -18.08 -1.20
C ASN A 498 1.72 -17.74 0.28
N SER A 499 2.77 -16.98 0.61
CA SER A 499 3.12 -16.66 1.99
C SER A 499 3.17 -15.16 2.24
N VAL A 500 2.80 -14.81 3.47
CA VAL A 500 2.92 -13.45 3.99
C VAL A 500 3.98 -13.46 5.09
N TYR A 501 4.89 -12.52 5.03
CA TYR A 501 5.98 -12.36 5.98
C TYR A 501 5.77 -11.10 6.80
N PHE A 502 5.93 -11.22 8.11
CA PHE A 502 5.89 -10.10 9.04
C PHE A 502 7.16 -10.07 9.87
N ILE A 503 7.56 -8.88 10.26
CA ILE A 503 8.56 -8.71 11.30
C ILE A 503 7.90 -8.26 12.59
N GLY A 504 8.23 -8.89 13.70
CA GLY A 504 7.86 -8.47 15.04
C GLY A 504 8.91 -7.54 15.65
N ARG A 505 8.47 -6.66 16.55
CA ARG A 505 9.36 -5.71 17.24
C ARG A 505 8.97 -5.49 18.70
N LYS A 506 9.95 -5.69 19.59
CA LYS A 506 9.85 -5.30 21.00
C LYS A 506 11.18 -4.67 21.44
N GLY A 507 11.29 -3.35 21.32
CA GLY A 507 12.56 -2.67 21.44
C GLY A 507 13.52 -3.10 20.32
N LYS A 508 14.70 -3.58 20.70
CA LYS A 508 15.70 -4.14 19.77
C LYS A 508 15.44 -5.62 19.39
N LYS A 509 14.59 -6.33 20.15
CA LYS A 509 14.22 -7.71 19.81
C LYS A 509 13.33 -7.75 18.57
N LYS A 510 13.63 -8.68 17.69
CA LYS A 510 12.92 -8.97 16.43
C LYS A 510 12.58 -10.44 16.32
N GLN A 511 11.59 -10.75 15.53
CA GLN A 511 11.24 -12.09 15.12
C GLN A 511 10.56 -12.04 13.75
N LEU A 512 10.93 -12.91 12.85
CA LEU A 512 10.22 -13.09 11.58
C LEU A 512 9.06 -14.08 11.77
N LEU A 513 8.00 -13.84 11.04
CA LEU A 513 6.82 -14.69 10.96
C LEU A 513 6.49 -14.95 9.50
N LYS A 514 6.35 -16.21 9.11
CA LYS A 514 5.84 -16.65 7.82
C LYS A 514 4.47 -17.28 8.03
N ILE A 515 3.48 -16.82 7.32
CA ILE A 515 2.15 -17.42 7.29
C ILE A 515 1.91 -17.90 5.86
N THR A 516 1.72 -19.19 5.67
CA THR A 516 1.34 -19.78 4.39
C THR A 516 -0.15 -20.13 4.44
N LEU A 517 -0.91 -19.63 3.47
CA LEU A 517 -2.35 -19.83 3.34
C LEU A 517 -2.68 -21.12 2.61
#